data_7b2674d19049262216343fe2bc9d7184
#
_entry.id   7b2674d19049262216343fe2bc9d7184
#
_cell.length_a   1.000
_cell.length_b   1.000
_cell.length_c   1.000
_cell.angle_alpha   90.00
_cell.angle_beta   90.00
_cell.angle_gamma   90.00
#
_symmetry.space_group_name_H-M   'P 1'
#
loop_
_entity.id
_entity.type
_entity.pdbx_description
1 polymer ?
#
loop_
_entity_poly.entity_id
_entity_poly.type
_entity_poly.pdbx_seq_one_letter_code
_entity_poly.pdbx_strand_id
1 'polypeptide(L)'
;MNNTTYYPEGMFPQALRADEMTREQLKKAYQEGTILEATARSATPAHDLLVDLGAVQGVIPRDDTAIGISDGSVRDIAILSRVGKPVCFRITSVEGLYDPRPKIRLSRKAAQLEALDYLLYTLPVGTVLPAVVTHLDRFGAFCDIGCGNVSLLSIEHISISRINHSRDRFQEGQHIFVAIGAQDPVLRRINLTHKELLGTWQENAQEFSIGETVVGIVRSIKDYGVFIELSPNLSGLAEYRDDLHPGDRVSVYIKAILPERQKVKLIVIRTLPRDAQLPPLRYYQTSGSIQGWSYSDRTLSMC
;
A
#
# COMPACT_ATOMS: atom_id res chain seq x y z
N MET A 1 -0.06 -2.81 27.19
CA MET A 1 -0.45 -1.77 26.23
C MET A 1 -1.18 -2.49 25.10
N ASN A 2 -2.48 -2.25 24.92
CA ASN A 2 -3.24 -2.84 23.83
C ASN A 2 -2.65 -2.32 22.51
N ASN A 3 -1.99 -3.19 21.79
CA ASN A 3 -1.48 -2.89 20.45
C ASN A 3 -2.69 -2.87 19.50
N THR A 4 -3.47 -1.79 19.53
CA THR A 4 -4.60 -1.63 18.62
C THR A 4 -4.02 -1.37 17.24
N THR A 5 -4.00 -2.40 16.41
CA THR A 5 -3.52 -2.30 15.03
C THR A 5 -4.74 -2.07 14.15
N TYR A 6 -4.76 -0.95 13.41
CA TYR A 6 -5.78 -0.67 12.41
C TYR A 6 -5.35 -1.25 11.08
N TYR A 7 -6.16 -2.13 10.51
CA TYR A 7 -5.86 -2.82 9.26
C TYR A 7 -6.48 -2.09 8.06
N PRO A 8 -5.86 -2.11 6.88
CA PRO A 8 -6.52 -1.78 5.63
C PRO A 8 -7.76 -2.65 5.40
N GLU A 9 -8.77 -2.11 4.72
CA GLU A 9 -9.96 -2.88 4.34
C GLU A 9 -9.58 -4.07 3.45
N GLY A 10 -10.07 -5.26 3.80
CA GLY A 10 -9.71 -6.54 3.19
C GLY A 10 -8.54 -7.26 3.86
N MET A 11 -7.90 -6.66 4.87
CA MET A 11 -6.78 -7.26 5.61
C MET A 11 -7.11 -7.56 7.07
N PHE A 12 -8.34 -7.39 7.50
CA PHE A 12 -8.73 -7.66 8.87
C PHE A 12 -8.58 -9.15 9.21
N PRO A 13 -8.02 -9.48 10.39
CA PRO A 13 -7.94 -10.87 10.84
C PRO A 13 -9.32 -11.48 11.06
N GLN A 14 -9.42 -12.80 10.90
CA GLN A 14 -10.68 -13.54 11.00
C GLN A 14 -11.44 -13.24 12.30
N ALA A 15 -10.74 -13.06 13.41
CA ALA A 15 -11.35 -12.73 14.71
C ALA A 15 -12.11 -11.40 14.73
N LEU A 16 -11.89 -10.51 13.76
CA LEU A 16 -12.55 -9.20 13.62
C LEU A 16 -13.53 -9.17 12.43
N ARG A 17 -13.79 -10.31 11.79
CA ARG A 17 -14.75 -10.45 10.70
C ARG A 17 -16.16 -10.65 11.24
N ALA A 18 -17.00 -9.62 11.06
CA ALA A 18 -18.34 -9.62 11.62
C ALA A 18 -19.30 -10.62 10.94
N ASP A 19 -19.05 -10.98 9.69
CA ASP A 19 -19.81 -11.97 8.93
C ASP A 19 -19.65 -13.41 9.48
N GLU A 20 -18.66 -13.65 10.33
CA GLU A 20 -18.42 -14.93 11.00
C GLU A 20 -18.80 -14.92 12.49
N MET A 21 -19.36 -13.81 13.00
CA MET A 21 -19.65 -13.63 14.43
C MET A 21 -21.06 -14.09 14.81
N THR A 22 -21.18 -14.61 16.04
CA THR A 22 -22.47 -14.83 16.69
C THR A 22 -23.07 -13.51 17.17
N ARG A 23 -24.37 -13.52 17.50
CA ARG A 23 -25.07 -12.34 18.07
C ARG A 23 -24.41 -11.86 19.37
N GLU A 24 -23.96 -12.79 20.21
CA GLU A 24 -23.27 -12.50 21.47
C GLU A 24 -21.93 -11.81 21.23
N GLN A 25 -21.18 -12.27 20.24
CA GLN A 25 -19.90 -11.64 19.84
C GLN A 25 -20.13 -10.23 19.28
N LEU A 26 -21.15 -10.02 18.44
CA LEU A 26 -21.55 -8.69 17.96
C LEU A 26 -21.96 -7.76 19.11
N LYS A 27 -22.70 -8.25 20.11
CA LYS A 27 -23.04 -7.48 21.30
C LYS A 27 -21.83 -7.10 22.12
N LYS A 28 -20.89 -8.01 22.29
CA LYS A 28 -19.62 -7.75 22.96
C LYS A 28 -18.81 -6.71 22.23
N ALA A 29 -18.66 -6.83 20.90
CA ALA A 29 -17.95 -5.87 20.06
C ALA A 29 -18.58 -4.47 20.13
N TYR A 30 -19.92 -4.36 20.18
CA TYR A 30 -20.63 -3.11 20.41
C TYR A 30 -20.27 -2.49 21.77
N GLN A 31 -20.29 -3.29 22.84
CA GLN A 31 -19.97 -2.81 24.20
C GLN A 31 -18.52 -2.36 24.34
N GLU A 32 -17.60 -3.05 23.70
CA GLU A 32 -16.15 -2.75 23.71
C GLU A 32 -15.77 -1.67 22.68
N GLY A 33 -16.69 -1.30 21.79
CA GLY A 33 -16.41 -0.37 20.70
C GLY A 33 -15.38 -0.91 19.70
N THR A 34 -15.32 -2.22 19.50
CA THR A 34 -14.38 -2.87 18.59
C THR A 34 -14.67 -2.52 17.14
N ILE A 35 -13.63 -2.20 16.36
CA ILE A 35 -13.74 -2.04 14.92
C ILE A 35 -13.75 -3.41 14.27
N LEU A 36 -14.77 -3.64 13.45
CA LEU A 36 -15.02 -4.88 12.73
C LEU A 36 -14.96 -4.65 11.22
N GLU A 37 -14.86 -5.74 10.47
CA GLU A 37 -14.96 -5.74 9.01
C GLU A 37 -16.03 -6.72 8.54
N ALA A 38 -16.78 -6.35 7.50
CA ALA A 38 -17.64 -7.27 6.75
C ALA A 38 -17.90 -6.74 5.34
N THR A 39 -18.53 -7.57 4.50
CA THR A 39 -18.82 -7.19 3.11
C THR A 39 -20.08 -6.33 3.02
N ALA A 40 -19.97 -5.17 2.37
CA ALA A 40 -21.13 -4.36 1.97
C ALA A 40 -21.85 -5.06 0.79
N ARG A 41 -23.09 -5.52 1.00
CA ARG A 41 -23.83 -6.29 -0.02
C ARG A 41 -24.51 -5.43 -1.06
N SER A 42 -25.09 -4.31 -0.64
CA SER A 42 -25.86 -3.41 -1.52
C SER A 42 -25.93 -2.00 -0.93
N ALA A 43 -26.41 -1.07 -1.72
CA ALA A 43 -26.78 0.27 -1.27
C ALA A 43 -28.28 0.49 -1.46
N THR A 44 -28.92 1.23 -0.54
CA THR A 44 -30.30 1.69 -0.69
C THR A 44 -30.42 2.86 -1.66
N PRO A 45 -31.62 3.22 -2.16
CA PRO A 45 -31.81 4.46 -2.93
C PRO A 45 -31.42 5.73 -2.18
N ALA A 46 -31.40 5.69 -0.82
CA ALA A 46 -30.92 6.77 0.03
C ALA A 46 -29.39 6.75 0.24
N HIS A 47 -28.67 5.84 -0.44
CA HIS A 47 -27.23 5.62 -0.34
C HIS A 47 -26.74 5.08 1.01
N ASP A 48 -27.62 4.46 1.82
CA ASP A 48 -27.16 3.69 2.96
C ASP A 48 -26.53 2.39 2.49
N LEU A 49 -25.46 1.93 3.13
CA LEU A 49 -24.87 0.63 2.83
C LEU A 49 -25.46 -0.46 3.71
N LEU A 50 -25.87 -1.55 3.09
CA LEU A 50 -26.32 -2.76 3.76
C LEU A 50 -25.13 -3.73 3.88
N VAL A 51 -24.78 -4.08 5.12
CA VAL A 51 -23.62 -4.88 5.45
C VAL A 51 -24.05 -6.23 6.01
N ASP A 52 -23.42 -7.29 5.55
CA ASP A 52 -23.68 -8.64 6.02
C ASP A 52 -22.90 -8.92 7.32
N LEU A 53 -23.62 -9.21 8.41
CA LEU A 53 -23.04 -9.59 9.69
C LEU A 53 -23.27 -11.09 9.99
N GLY A 54 -23.39 -11.90 8.95
CA GLY A 54 -23.66 -13.34 9.07
C GLY A 54 -25.10 -13.62 9.51
N ALA A 55 -25.33 -13.70 10.81
CA ALA A 55 -26.63 -14.00 11.36
C ALA A 55 -27.68 -12.87 11.23
N VAL A 56 -27.24 -11.65 10.93
CA VAL A 56 -28.07 -10.44 10.89
C VAL A 56 -27.53 -9.45 9.85
N GLN A 57 -28.32 -8.43 9.50
CA GLN A 57 -27.90 -7.37 8.62
C GLN A 57 -27.66 -6.07 9.40
N GLY A 58 -26.57 -5.38 9.11
CA GLY A 58 -26.28 -4.04 9.60
C GLY A 58 -26.51 -2.98 8.53
N VAL A 59 -26.71 -1.74 8.94
CA VAL A 59 -26.90 -0.58 8.07
C VAL A 59 -25.89 0.49 8.44
N ILE A 60 -25.09 0.93 7.45
CA ILE A 60 -24.29 2.16 7.55
C ILE A 60 -25.07 3.28 6.86
N PRO A 61 -25.62 4.23 7.60
CA PRO A 61 -26.32 5.39 7.01
C PRO A 61 -25.39 6.17 6.08
N ARG A 62 -25.94 6.83 5.05
CA ARG A 62 -25.20 7.60 4.07
C ARG A 62 -24.08 8.45 4.69
N ASP A 63 -24.42 9.28 5.68
CA ASP A 63 -23.48 10.22 6.31
C ASP A 63 -22.40 9.56 7.18
N ASP A 64 -22.58 8.27 7.49
CA ASP A 64 -21.65 7.42 8.24
C ASP A 64 -20.80 6.52 7.33
N THR A 65 -20.98 6.57 6.00
CA THR A 65 -20.27 5.70 5.05
C THR A 65 -18.81 6.07 4.86
N ALA A 66 -18.46 7.35 4.95
CA ALA A 66 -17.06 7.81 4.90
C ALA A 66 -16.90 9.23 5.44
N ILE A 67 -15.68 9.57 5.83
CA ILE A 67 -15.28 10.96 6.05
C ILE A 67 -15.49 11.73 4.74
N GLY A 68 -16.07 12.95 4.84
CA GLY A 68 -16.28 13.84 3.69
C GLY A 68 -17.60 13.65 2.95
N ILE A 69 -18.41 12.62 3.24
CA ILE A 69 -19.74 12.48 2.64
C ILE A 69 -20.71 13.52 3.20
N SER A 70 -20.74 13.72 4.51
CA SER A 70 -21.69 14.62 5.16
C SER A 70 -21.45 16.10 4.86
N ASP A 71 -20.21 16.51 4.54
CA ASP A 71 -19.84 17.88 4.16
C ASP A 71 -19.73 18.06 2.64
N GLY A 72 -19.96 17.01 1.85
CA GLY A 72 -19.96 17.04 0.39
C GLY A 72 -18.57 17.06 -0.26
N SER A 73 -17.47 16.94 0.51
CA SER A 73 -16.11 16.85 -0.03
C SER A 73 -15.87 15.51 -0.75
N VAL A 74 -16.64 14.47 -0.41
CA VAL A 74 -16.67 13.17 -1.09
C VAL A 74 -18.05 12.95 -1.72
N ARG A 75 -18.07 12.53 -2.99
CA ARG A 75 -19.32 12.29 -3.74
C ARG A 75 -19.91 10.92 -3.41
N ASP A 76 -21.24 10.78 -3.51
CA ASP A 76 -21.98 9.55 -3.23
C ASP A 76 -21.54 8.34 -4.09
N ILE A 77 -20.94 8.58 -5.25
CA ILE A 77 -20.36 7.49 -6.07
C ILE A 77 -19.30 6.69 -5.30
N ALA A 78 -18.63 7.31 -4.32
CA ALA A 78 -17.67 6.62 -3.47
C ALA A 78 -18.36 5.58 -2.57
N ILE A 79 -19.63 5.80 -2.18
CA ILE A 79 -20.44 4.84 -1.42
C ILE A 79 -20.74 3.63 -2.30
N LEU A 80 -21.24 3.87 -3.51
CA LEU A 80 -21.60 2.80 -4.45
C LEU A 80 -20.39 1.93 -4.81
N SER A 81 -19.19 2.51 -4.84
CA SER A 81 -17.94 1.80 -5.11
C SER A 81 -17.54 0.81 -3.99
N ARG A 82 -18.20 0.86 -2.83
CA ARG A 82 -17.99 -0.08 -1.71
C ARG A 82 -18.84 -1.34 -1.80
N VAL A 83 -19.89 -1.34 -2.61
CA VAL A 83 -20.73 -2.53 -2.80
C VAL A 83 -19.89 -3.68 -3.33
N GLY A 84 -20.04 -4.85 -2.71
CA GLY A 84 -19.28 -6.07 -2.99
C GLY A 84 -17.86 -6.08 -2.40
N LYS A 85 -17.48 -5.06 -1.62
CA LYS A 85 -16.15 -4.96 -1.01
C LYS A 85 -16.22 -5.04 0.51
N PRO A 86 -15.13 -5.44 1.18
CA PRO A 86 -15.00 -5.33 2.63
C PRO A 86 -15.04 -3.85 3.03
N VAL A 87 -15.71 -3.57 4.13
CA VAL A 87 -15.77 -2.27 4.79
C VAL A 87 -15.57 -2.45 6.29
N CYS A 88 -14.76 -1.62 6.88
CA CYS A 88 -14.61 -1.59 8.33
C CYS A 88 -15.68 -0.68 8.95
N PHE A 89 -16.05 -0.92 10.18
CA PHE A 89 -17.05 -0.12 10.89
C PHE A 89 -16.99 -0.34 12.40
N ARG A 90 -17.60 0.59 13.14
CA ARG A 90 -18.06 0.40 14.52
C ARG A 90 -19.56 0.19 14.54
N ILE A 91 -20.00 -0.66 15.45
CA ILE A 91 -21.43 -0.77 15.77
C ILE A 91 -21.78 0.43 16.65
N THR A 92 -22.77 1.24 16.23
CA THR A 92 -23.18 2.46 16.95
C THR A 92 -24.47 2.31 17.70
N SER A 93 -25.37 1.42 17.25
CA SER A 93 -26.54 1.03 18.04
C SER A 93 -26.98 -0.40 17.70
N VAL A 94 -27.58 -1.05 18.67
CA VAL A 94 -28.16 -2.39 18.58
C VAL A 94 -29.51 -2.37 19.25
N GLU A 95 -30.58 -2.59 18.47
CA GLU A 95 -31.97 -2.70 18.96
C GLU A 95 -32.52 -4.06 18.56
N GLY A 96 -33.14 -4.74 19.52
CA GLY A 96 -33.79 -6.03 19.27
C GLY A 96 -32.87 -7.11 18.71
N LEU A 97 -31.63 -7.23 19.20
CA LEU A 97 -30.60 -8.13 18.63
C LEU A 97 -31.10 -9.59 18.49
N TYR A 98 -31.99 -10.02 19.37
CA TYR A 98 -32.55 -11.36 19.36
C TYR A 98 -33.94 -11.45 18.71
N ASP A 99 -34.47 -10.32 18.24
CA ASP A 99 -35.72 -10.28 17.51
C ASP A 99 -35.56 -10.84 16.09
N PRO A 100 -36.67 -11.19 15.42
CA PRO A 100 -36.65 -11.65 14.03
C PRO A 100 -36.08 -10.61 13.05
N ARG A 101 -36.16 -9.32 13.36
CA ARG A 101 -35.68 -8.21 12.56
C ARG A 101 -34.92 -7.22 13.44
N PRO A 102 -33.67 -7.50 13.82
CA PRO A 102 -32.89 -6.58 14.62
C PRO A 102 -32.51 -5.34 13.80
N LYS A 103 -32.38 -4.21 14.49
CA LYS A 103 -31.85 -2.98 13.88
C LYS A 103 -30.44 -2.75 14.40
N ILE A 104 -29.44 -2.90 13.53
CA ILE A 104 -28.03 -2.71 13.86
C ILE A 104 -27.51 -1.56 12.99
N ARG A 105 -27.16 -0.46 13.66
CA ARG A 105 -26.57 0.70 13.00
C ARG A 105 -25.04 0.66 13.11
N LEU A 106 -24.39 0.92 12.00
CA LEU A 106 -22.96 0.88 11.86
C LEU A 106 -22.43 2.27 11.42
N SER A 107 -21.18 2.56 11.73
CA SER A 107 -20.49 3.75 11.23
C SER A 107 -19.09 3.40 10.75
N ARG A 108 -18.86 3.48 9.45
CA ARG A 108 -17.53 3.38 8.85
C ARG A 108 -16.72 4.65 9.13
N LYS A 109 -17.38 5.81 9.07
CA LYS A 109 -16.78 7.11 9.41
C LYS A 109 -16.17 7.13 10.81
N ALA A 110 -16.84 6.54 11.82
CA ALA A 110 -16.30 6.46 13.18
C ALA A 110 -15.01 5.63 13.22
N ALA A 111 -14.99 4.48 12.55
CA ALA A 111 -13.77 3.66 12.44
C ALA A 111 -12.64 4.38 11.71
N GLN A 112 -12.95 5.09 10.62
CA GLN A 112 -11.96 5.89 9.88
C GLN A 112 -11.36 7.01 10.73
N LEU A 113 -12.20 7.76 11.46
CA LEU A 113 -11.73 8.87 12.31
C LEU A 113 -10.79 8.37 13.41
N GLU A 114 -11.14 7.30 14.08
CA GLU A 114 -10.32 6.70 15.12
C GLU A 114 -8.97 6.20 14.58
N ALA A 115 -8.99 5.47 13.46
CA ALA A 115 -7.77 5.02 12.82
C ALA A 115 -6.90 6.18 12.34
N LEU A 116 -7.50 7.24 11.78
CA LEU A 116 -6.78 8.43 11.32
C LEU A 116 -6.12 9.18 12.48
N ASP A 117 -6.82 9.32 13.61
CA ASP A 117 -6.26 9.95 14.81
C ASP A 117 -5.07 9.14 15.35
N TYR A 118 -5.17 7.82 15.38
CA TYR A 118 -4.07 6.94 15.77
C TYR A 118 -2.85 7.10 14.82
N LEU A 119 -3.10 7.08 13.50
CA LEU A 119 -2.07 7.22 12.48
C LEU A 119 -1.37 8.59 12.52
N LEU A 120 -2.10 9.67 12.89
CA LEU A 120 -1.57 11.03 12.94
C LEU A 120 -0.87 11.38 14.25
N TYR A 121 -1.39 10.90 15.39
CA TYR A 121 -0.97 11.39 16.70
C TYR A 121 -0.26 10.34 17.55
N THR A 122 -0.35 9.05 17.20
CA THR A 122 0.26 7.98 17.99
C THR A 122 1.46 7.37 17.28
N LEU A 123 1.39 7.19 15.95
CA LEU A 123 2.50 6.60 15.20
C LEU A 123 3.50 7.68 14.79
N PRO A 124 4.82 7.47 15.04
CA PRO A 124 5.84 8.37 14.56
C PRO A 124 6.07 8.25 13.05
N VAL A 125 6.56 9.33 12.43
CA VAL A 125 7.10 9.30 11.07
C VAL A 125 8.17 8.21 10.97
N GLY A 126 8.19 7.50 9.86
CA GLY A 126 9.05 6.35 9.63
C GLY A 126 8.45 5.01 10.01
N THR A 127 7.31 4.95 10.72
CA THR A 127 6.65 3.69 11.08
C THR A 127 6.23 2.91 9.83
N VAL A 128 6.59 1.64 9.78
CA VAL A 128 6.23 0.72 8.69
C VAL A 128 4.85 0.12 8.94
N LEU A 129 4.00 0.16 7.91
CA LEU A 129 2.59 -0.27 7.95
C LEU A 129 2.26 -1.18 6.77
N PRO A 130 1.35 -2.15 6.93
CA PRO A 130 0.70 -2.81 5.80
C PRO A 130 -0.23 -1.82 5.09
N ALA A 131 -0.37 -1.96 3.78
CA ALA A 131 -1.24 -1.13 2.96
C ALA A 131 -1.84 -1.92 1.80
N VAL A 132 -3.00 -1.46 1.32
CA VAL A 132 -3.63 -1.97 0.09
C VAL A 132 -3.66 -0.86 -0.95
N VAL A 133 -3.14 -1.14 -2.14
CA VAL A 133 -3.19 -0.20 -3.27
C VAL A 133 -4.63 -0.07 -3.76
N THR A 134 -5.21 1.11 -3.66
CA THR A 134 -6.61 1.37 -4.04
C THR A 134 -6.76 1.99 -5.42
N HIS A 135 -5.78 2.79 -5.84
CA HIS A 135 -5.79 3.45 -7.15
C HIS A 135 -4.37 3.81 -7.60
N LEU A 136 -4.15 3.82 -8.91
CA LEU A 136 -2.86 4.08 -9.53
C LEU A 136 -2.93 5.24 -10.52
N ASP A 137 -2.06 6.25 -10.31
CA ASP A 137 -1.95 7.43 -11.17
C ASP A 137 -0.49 7.64 -11.63
N ARG A 138 -0.27 8.59 -12.54
CA ARG A 138 1.07 8.97 -13.02
C ARG A 138 1.93 9.61 -11.93
N PHE A 139 1.32 10.34 -11.01
CA PHE A 139 2.04 11.02 -9.92
C PHE A 139 2.20 10.17 -8.67
N GLY A 140 1.60 8.96 -8.61
CA GLY A 140 1.77 8.06 -7.49
C GLY A 140 0.68 7.01 -7.35
N ALA A 141 0.71 6.30 -6.23
CA ALA A 141 -0.27 5.30 -5.83
C ALA A 141 -1.05 5.80 -4.61
N PHE A 142 -2.35 5.53 -4.59
CA PHE A 142 -3.19 5.73 -3.42
C PHE A 142 -3.30 4.42 -2.66
N CYS A 143 -3.04 4.45 -1.38
CA CYS A 143 -2.98 3.25 -0.54
C CYS A 143 -3.86 3.42 0.69
N ASP A 144 -4.73 2.44 0.97
CA ASP A 144 -5.40 2.32 2.25
C ASP A 144 -4.38 1.83 3.29
N ILE A 145 -4.19 2.60 4.34
CA ILE A 145 -3.24 2.33 5.43
C ILE A 145 -3.92 2.00 6.76
N GLY A 146 -5.23 1.86 6.75
CA GLY A 146 -6.05 1.46 7.89
C GLY A 146 -7.47 1.99 7.82
N CYS A 147 -8.44 1.10 7.96
CA CYS A 147 -9.88 1.41 7.98
C CYS A 147 -10.37 2.26 6.80
N GLY A 148 -9.80 2.07 5.59
CA GLY A 148 -10.18 2.84 4.42
C GLY A 148 -9.64 4.28 4.42
N ASN A 149 -8.65 4.62 5.25
CA ASN A 149 -7.94 5.89 5.19
C ASN A 149 -6.91 5.82 4.06
N VAL A 150 -7.23 6.48 2.95
CA VAL A 150 -6.41 6.47 1.75
C VAL A 150 -5.39 7.60 1.78
N SER A 151 -4.11 7.24 1.61
CA SER A 151 -2.97 8.14 1.62
C SER A 151 -2.17 8.04 0.34
N LEU A 152 -1.47 9.12 -0.03
CA LEU A 152 -0.67 9.20 -1.25
C LEU A 152 0.75 8.67 -1.01
N LEU A 153 1.15 7.72 -1.84
CA LEU A 153 2.52 7.32 -2.08
C LEU A 153 2.98 7.96 -3.40
N SER A 154 3.68 9.09 -3.32
CA SER A 154 4.18 9.81 -4.50
C SER A 154 5.13 8.93 -5.32
N ILE A 155 5.14 9.11 -6.64
CA ILE A 155 5.96 8.32 -7.58
C ILE A 155 7.46 8.37 -7.24
N GLU A 156 7.94 9.49 -6.69
CA GLU A 156 9.34 9.68 -6.27
C GLU A 156 9.71 8.88 -5.01
N HIS A 157 8.70 8.44 -4.26
CA HIS A 157 8.86 7.66 -3.05
C HIS A 157 8.58 6.17 -3.24
N ILE A 158 8.25 5.72 -4.45
CA ILE A 158 7.96 4.31 -4.74
C ILE A 158 9.24 3.48 -4.80
N SER A 159 10.26 3.94 -5.53
CA SER A 159 11.56 3.25 -5.68
C SER A 159 12.65 4.22 -6.09
N ILE A 160 13.91 3.83 -5.91
CA ILE A 160 15.08 4.61 -6.37
C ILE A 160 15.15 4.63 -7.91
N SER A 161 14.89 3.49 -8.54
CA SER A 161 14.80 3.43 -10.00
C SER A 161 13.55 4.19 -10.45
N ARG A 162 13.74 5.14 -11.36
CA ARG A 162 12.67 6.00 -11.86
C ARG A 162 11.68 5.21 -12.69
N ILE A 163 10.40 5.44 -12.43
CA ILE A 163 9.29 4.88 -13.19
C ILE A 163 8.44 6.03 -13.75
N ASN A 164 7.71 5.78 -14.83
CA ASN A 164 6.87 6.79 -15.49
C ASN A 164 5.41 6.76 -15.01
N HIS A 165 5.01 5.65 -14.41
CA HIS A 165 3.67 5.44 -13.88
C HIS A 165 3.74 4.47 -12.71
N SER A 166 2.90 4.65 -11.70
CA SER A 166 2.84 3.73 -10.55
C SER A 166 2.47 2.29 -10.94
N ARG A 167 1.78 2.10 -12.08
CA ARG A 167 1.51 0.77 -12.69
C ARG A 167 2.76 0.01 -13.11
N ASP A 168 3.89 0.68 -13.27
CA ASP A 168 5.16 0.01 -13.54
C ASP A 168 5.65 -0.80 -12.33
N ARG A 169 5.04 -0.59 -11.15
CA ARG A 169 5.44 -1.20 -9.89
C ARG A 169 4.32 -1.95 -9.18
N PHE A 170 3.09 -1.45 -9.26
CA PHE A 170 1.96 -1.94 -8.48
C PHE A 170 0.73 -2.27 -9.34
N GLN A 171 -0.18 -3.04 -8.74
CA GLN A 171 -1.52 -3.30 -9.25
C GLN A 171 -2.55 -2.86 -8.21
N GLU A 172 -3.75 -2.46 -8.66
CA GLU A 172 -4.87 -2.17 -7.74
C GLU A 172 -5.27 -3.45 -6.99
N GLY A 173 -5.53 -3.33 -5.69
CA GLY A 173 -5.78 -4.45 -4.78
C GLY A 173 -4.52 -5.13 -4.26
N GLN A 174 -3.32 -4.75 -4.72
CA GLN A 174 -2.07 -5.34 -4.23
C GLN A 174 -1.82 -4.97 -2.77
N HIS A 175 -1.45 -5.98 -1.97
CA HIS A 175 -0.96 -5.78 -0.61
C HIS A 175 0.51 -5.43 -0.65
N ILE A 176 0.88 -4.34 0.00
CA ILE A 176 2.25 -3.83 0.08
C ILE A 176 2.57 -3.39 1.51
N PHE A 177 3.85 -3.13 1.77
CA PHE A 177 4.27 -2.39 2.95
C PHE A 177 4.64 -0.96 2.55
N VAL A 178 4.36 -0.01 3.41
CA VAL A 178 4.72 1.41 3.25
C VAL A 178 5.23 1.95 4.58
N ALA A 179 5.89 3.08 4.57
CA ALA A 179 6.20 3.79 5.81
C ALA A 179 5.55 5.18 5.79
N ILE A 180 5.26 5.71 6.97
CA ILE A 180 4.81 7.09 7.15
C ILE A 180 5.97 8.01 6.78
N GLY A 181 5.86 8.72 5.66
CA GLY A 181 6.89 9.66 5.20
C GLY A 181 6.74 11.04 5.83
N ALA A 182 5.51 11.53 5.93
CA ALA A 182 5.18 12.79 6.58
C ALA A 182 3.73 12.79 7.08
N GLN A 183 3.48 13.57 8.12
CA GLN A 183 2.16 13.77 8.71
C GLN A 183 1.83 15.27 8.75
N ASP A 184 0.62 15.62 8.34
CA ASP A 184 0.06 16.97 8.48
C ASP A 184 -1.22 16.89 9.33
N PRO A 185 -1.12 17.15 10.64
CA PRO A 185 -2.26 17.11 11.56
C PRO A 185 -3.32 18.18 11.25
N VAL A 186 -2.93 19.31 10.67
CA VAL A 186 -3.85 20.41 10.34
C VAL A 186 -4.73 20.03 9.15
N LEU A 187 -4.13 19.54 8.08
CA LEU A 187 -4.83 19.06 6.91
C LEU A 187 -5.34 17.60 7.06
N ARG A 188 -5.01 16.95 8.19
CA ARG A 188 -5.33 15.54 8.48
C ARG A 188 -4.88 14.61 7.33
N ARG A 189 -3.63 14.81 6.86
CA ARG A 189 -3.04 14.08 5.73
C ARG A 189 -1.78 13.34 6.15
N ILE A 190 -1.57 12.20 5.52
CA ILE A 190 -0.37 11.38 5.67
C ILE A 190 0.19 11.13 4.27
N ASN A 191 1.48 11.39 4.09
CA ASN A 191 2.22 11.03 2.90
C ASN A 191 3.05 9.78 3.19
N LEU A 192 3.12 8.90 2.22
CA LEU A 192 3.76 7.61 2.35
C LEU A 192 5.10 7.58 1.61
N THR A 193 5.97 6.68 2.05
CA THR A 193 7.18 6.30 1.35
C THR A 193 7.33 4.78 1.33
N HIS A 194 8.05 4.26 0.34
CA HIS A 194 8.16 2.83 0.10
C HIS A 194 9.60 2.41 -0.25
N LYS A 195 10.34 3.28 -0.94
CA LYS A 195 11.70 2.98 -1.44
C LYS A 195 12.66 2.54 -0.34
N GLU A 196 12.49 3.05 0.88
CA GLU A 196 13.32 2.70 2.04
C GLU A 196 13.16 1.22 2.42
N LEU A 197 11.98 0.66 2.20
CA LEU A 197 11.67 -0.74 2.50
C LEU A 197 12.28 -1.74 1.51
N LEU A 198 12.71 -1.24 0.35
CA LEU A 198 13.30 -2.03 -0.74
C LEU A 198 14.83 -2.15 -0.62
N GLY A 199 15.39 -1.75 0.51
CA GLY A 199 16.80 -1.89 0.83
C GLY A 199 17.70 -0.81 0.27
N THR A 200 18.93 -0.77 0.80
CA THR A 200 20.03 0.08 0.37
C THR A 200 20.61 -0.39 -0.96
N TRP A 201 21.51 0.40 -1.55
CA TRP A 201 22.27 0.00 -2.73
C TRP A 201 23.04 -1.31 -2.48
N GLN A 202 23.70 -1.40 -1.33
CA GLN A 202 24.55 -2.55 -0.99
C GLN A 202 23.75 -3.83 -0.81
N GLU A 203 22.64 -3.78 -0.06
CA GLU A 203 21.74 -4.93 0.11
C GLU A 203 21.23 -5.46 -1.23
N ASN A 204 20.80 -4.55 -2.12
CA ASN A 204 20.36 -4.94 -3.45
C ASN A 204 21.50 -5.47 -4.33
N ALA A 205 22.70 -4.87 -4.26
CA ALA A 205 23.85 -5.30 -5.06
C ALA A 205 24.37 -6.69 -4.66
N GLN A 206 24.24 -7.08 -3.39
CA GLN A 206 24.63 -8.40 -2.86
C GLN A 206 23.78 -9.56 -3.41
N GLU A 207 22.60 -9.27 -3.98
CA GLU A 207 21.74 -10.27 -4.62
C GLU A 207 22.27 -10.72 -5.99
N PHE A 208 23.30 -10.06 -6.51
CA PHE A 208 23.83 -10.27 -7.85
C PHE A 208 25.32 -10.59 -7.81
N SER A 209 25.77 -11.42 -8.77
CA SER A 209 27.16 -11.82 -8.91
C SER A 209 27.74 -11.33 -10.24
N ILE A 210 29.05 -10.98 -10.22
CA ILE A 210 29.79 -10.71 -11.45
C ILE A 210 29.83 -11.99 -12.28
N GLY A 211 29.55 -11.89 -13.58
CA GLY A 211 29.48 -13.03 -14.49
C GLY A 211 28.08 -13.63 -14.63
N GLU A 212 27.11 -13.17 -13.84
CA GLU A 212 25.73 -13.62 -13.90
C GLU A 212 24.97 -12.97 -15.05
N THR A 213 23.99 -13.71 -15.59
CA THR A 213 23.07 -13.21 -16.59
C THR A 213 21.66 -13.12 -15.99
N VAL A 214 21.10 -11.92 -15.96
CA VAL A 214 19.81 -11.64 -15.31
C VAL A 214 18.86 -10.85 -16.23
N VAL A 215 17.60 -10.80 -15.85
CA VAL A 215 16.59 -9.97 -16.54
C VAL A 215 16.61 -8.57 -15.95
N GLY A 216 16.59 -7.55 -16.82
CA GLY A 216 16.45 -6.15 -16.42
C GLY A 216 15.41 -5.42 -17.25
N ILE A 217 15.04 -4.21 -16.82
CA ILE A 217 14.12 -3.33 -17.53
C ILE A 217 14.88 -2.06 -17.95
N VAL A 218 14.82 -1.70 -19.21
CA VAL A 218 15.33 -0.43 -19.71
C VAL A 218 14.48 0.72 -19.12
N ARG A 219 15.09 1.59 -18.32
CA ARG A 219 14.40 2.73 -17.70
C ARG A 219 14.66 4.04 -18.41
N SER A 220 15.88 4.27 -18.87
CA SER A 220 16.22 5.45 -19.66
C SER A 220 17.41 5.20 -20.55
N ILE A 221 17.47 5.95 -21.67
CA ILE A 221 18.55 5.92 -22.64
C ILE A 221 19.16 7.31 -22.68
N LYS A 222 20.47 7.38 -22.59
CA LYS A 222 21.28 8.60 -22.69
C LYS A 222 22.38 8.38 -23.72
N ASP A 223 22.96 9.44 -24.24
CA ASP A 223 24.03 9.36 -25.26
C ASP A 223 25.23 8.51 -24.81
N TYR A 224 25.47 8.44 -23.49
CA TYR A 224 26.56 7.69 -22.88
C TYR A 224 26.19 6.29 -22.42
N GLY A 225 24.93 5.85 -22.60
CA GLY A 225 24.52 4.49 -22.25
C GLY A 225 23.06 4.33 -21.86
N VAL A 226 22.72 3.08 -21.58
CA VAL A 226 21.37 2.62 -21.23
C VAL A 226 21.29 2.28 -19.75
N PHE A 227 20.39 2.91 -19.02
CA PHE A 227 20.09 2.58 -17.64
C PHE A 227 19.08 1.44 -17.58
N ILE A 228 19.50 0.35 -16.94
CA ILE A 228 18.72 -0.88 -16.83
C ILE A 228 18.51 -1.19 -15.35
N GLU A 229 17.26 -1.28 -14.95
CA GLU A 229 16.85 -1.68 -13.62
C GLU A 229 17.00 -3.20 -13.45
N LEU A 230 17.72 -3.62 -12.43
CA LEU A 230 17.87 -5.01 -12.00
C LEU A 230 16.93 -5.36 -10.85
N SER A 231 16.73 -4.41 -9.93
CA SER A 231 15.70 -4.41 -8.90
C SER A 231 15.15 -2.99 -8.72
N PRO A 232 14.05 -2.79 -8.02
CA PRO A 232 13.46 -1.46 -7.81
C PRO A 232 14.44 -0.42 -7.26
N ASN A 233 15.40 -0.85 -6.45
CA ASN A 233 16.41 0.03 -5.86
C ASN A 233 17.82 -0.16 -6.46
N LEU A 234 17.98 -0.95 -7.53
CA LEU A 234 19.27 -1.15 -8.17
C LEU A 234 19.17 -1.02 -9.68
N SER A 235 19.94 -0.11 -10.24
CA SER A 235 20.10 0.02 -11.69
C SER A 235 21.58 -0.07 -12.08
N GLY A 236 21.82 -0.67 -13.22
CA GLY A 236 23.14 -0.70 -13.86
C GLY A 236 23.15 0.11 -15.15
N LEU A 237 24.36 0.35 -15.67
CA LEU A 237 24.62 1.06 -16.92
C LEU A 237 25.23 0.10 -17.94
N ALA A 238 24.60 -0.01 -19.10
CA ALA A 238 25.11 -0.67 -20.30
C ALA A 238 25.56 0.35 -21.36
N GLU A 239 26.33 -0.09 -22.34
CA GLU A 239 26.69 0.71 -23.50
C GLU A 239 25.44 1.14 -24.29
N TYR A 240 25.54 2.29 -24.98
CA TYR A 240 24.45 2.81 -25.80
C TYR A 240 24.06 1.82 -26.90
N ARG A 241 22.76 1.69 -27.12
CA ARG A 241 22.15 0.90 -28.20
C ARG A 241 20.91 1.64 -28.71
N ASP A 242 20.79 1.78 -30.01
CA ASP A 242 19.70 2.48 -30.70
C ASP A 242 18.44 1.64 -30.91
N ASP A 243 18.57 0.30 -30.78
CA ASP A 243 17.47 -0.68 -30.91
C ASP A 243 16.65 -0.88 -29.63
N LEU A 244 16.99 -0.20 -28.51
CA LEU A 244 16.32 -0.33 -27.23
C LEU A 244 15.38 0.85 -26.96
N HIS A 245 14.30 0.56 -26.21
CA HIS A 245 13.33 1.57 -25.79
C HIS A 245 13.04 1.46 -24.29
N PRO A 246 12.71 2.58 -23.61
CA PRO A 246 12.25 2.53 -22.21
C PRO A 246 11.05 1.60 -22.05
N GLY A 247 11.14 0.69 -21.08
CA GLY A 247 10.15 -0.36 -20.82
C GLY A 247 10.51 -1.73 -21.41
N ASP A 248 11.49 -1.80 -22.31
CA ASP A 248 11.95 -3.09 -22.86
C ASP A 248 12.53 -3.98 -21.75
N ARG A 249 12.21 -5.26 -21.81
CA ARG A 249 12.86 -6.28 -20.99
C ARG A 249 14.05 -6.84 -21.72
N VAL A 250 15.15 -6.92 -21.02
CA VAL A 250 16.44 -7.32 -21.60
C VAL A 250 17.13 -8.36 -20.72
N SER A 251 17.82 -9.30 -21.36
CA SER A 251 18.78 -10.15 -20.70
C SER A 251 20.12 -9.42 -20.68
N VAL A 252 20.69 -9.26 -19.47
CA VAL A 252 21.95 -8.54 -19.28
C VAL A 252 22.96 -9.40 -18.53
N TYR A 253 24.21 -9.29 -18.93
CA TYR A 253 25.36 -9.89 -18.24
C TYR A 253 25.97 -8.84 -17.31
N ILE A 254 26.23 -9.21 -16.07
CA ILE A 254 26.84 -8.35 -15.05
C ILE A 254 28.35 -8.39 -15.22
N LYS A 255 28.90 -7.35 -15.85
CA LYS A 255 30.33 -7.22 -16.13
C LYS A 255 31.15 -6.85 -14.89
N ALA A 256 30.61 -5.94 -14.06
CA ALA A 256 31.26 -5.50 -12.82
C ALA A 256 30.26 -4.88 -11.85
N ILE A 257 30.52 -5.08 -10.58
CA ILE A 257 29.83 -4.39 -9.46
C ILE A 257 30.92 -3.59 -8.72
N LEU A 258 30.73 -2.28 -8.60
CA LEU A 258 31.70 -1.33 -8.03
C LEU A 258 31.09 -0.64 -6.81
N PRO A 259 31.21 -1.25 -5.59
CA PRO A 259 30.54 -0.74 -4.39
C PRO A 259 30.95 0.69 -4.01
N GLU A 260 32.22 1.04 -4.09
CA GLU A 260 32.72 2.36 -3.71
C GLU A 260 32.14 3.49 -4.58
N ARG A 261 31.68 3.15 -5.80
CA ARG A 261 31.07 4.09 -6.75
C ARG A 261 29.57 3.90 -6.88
N GLN A 262 29.00 2.89 -6.20
CA GLN A 262 27.61 2.48 -6.34
C GLN A 262 27.20 2.28 -7.79
N LYS A 263 28.00 1.56 -8.56
CA LYS A 263 27.81 1.35 -10.00
C LYS A 263 27.82 -0.14 -10.33
N VAL A 264 26.86 -0.53 -11.19
CA VAL A 264 26.83 -1.84 -11.83
C VAL A 264 27.04 -1.62 -13.33
N LYS A 265 28.05 -2.29 -13.92
CA LYS A 265 28.30 -2.29 -15.35
C LYS A 265 27.67 -3.51 -16.00
N LEU A 266 26.88 -3.28 -17.03
CA LEU A 266 26.09 -4.30 -17.71
C LEU A 266 26.49 -4.42 -19.18
N ILE A 267 26.24 -5.60 -19.76
CA ILE A 267 26.26 -5.84 -21.20
C ILE A 267 24.90 -6.40 -21.57
N VAL A 268 24.19 -5.74 -22.48
CA VAL A 268 22.92 -6.25 -23.01
C VAL A 268 23.20 -7.39 -23.97
N ILE A 269 22.64 -8.57 -23.67
CA ILE A 269 22.77 -9.77 -24.52
C ILE A 269 21.70 -9.77 -25.58
N ARG A 270 20.43 -9.63 -25.18
CA ARG A 270 19.26 -9.63 -26.07
C ARG A 270 18.04 -8.97 -25.43
N THR A 271 17.13 -8.50 -26.27
CA THR A 271 15.79 -8.10 -25.86
C THR A 271 14.94 -9.35 -25.58
N LEU A 272 14.08 -9.28 -24.58
CA LEU A 272 13.17 -10.34 -24.16
C LEU A 272 11.72 -9.97 -24.49
N PRO A 273 10.82 -10.97 -24.60
CA PRO A 273 9.39 -10.72 -24.70
C PRO A 273 8.87 -9.88 -23.53
N ARG A 274 7.81 -9.09 -23.76
CA ARG A 274 7.22 -8.20 -22.74
C ARG A 274 6.60 -8.93 -21.56
N ASP A 275 6.27 -10.19 -21.70
CA ASP A 275 5.72 -11.08 -20.68
C ASP A 275 6.80 -11.85 -19.91
N ALA A 276 8.10 -11.67 -20.24
CA ALA A 276 9.18 -12.28 -19.47
C ALA A 276 9.02 -11.94 -17.97
N GLN A 277 9.07 -12.97 -17.13
CA GLN A 277 8.86 -12.79 -15.69
C GLN A 277 9.97 -11.92 -15.08
N LEU A 278 9.54 -10.91 -14.32
CA LEU A 278 10.42 -10.11 -13.49
C LEU A 278 10.53 -10.74 -12.10
N PRO A 279 11.63 -10.55 -11.38
CA PRO A 279 11.71 -10.94 -9.99
C PRO A 279 10.57 -10.30 -9.18
N PRO A 280 9.99 -11.02 -8.20
CA PRO A 280 8.97 -10.45 -7.32
C PRO A 280 9.55 -9.28 -6.52
N LEU A 281 8.67 -8.36 -6.12
CA LEU A 281 9.05 -7.26 -5.24
C LEU A 281 9.55 -7.81 -3.90
N ARG A 282 10.78 -7.49 -3.56
CA ARG A 282 11.41 -7.92 -2.31
C ARG A 282 11.45 -6.79 -1.31
N TYR A 283 11.02 -7.08 -0.08
CA TYR A 283 11.13 -6.17 1.05
C TYR A 283 12.29 -6.59 1.96
N TYR A 284 13.13 -5.65 2.32
CA TYR A 284 14.17 -5.83 3.34
C TYR A 284 13.65 -5.45 4.73
N GLN A 285 12.60 -4.64 4.77
CA GLN A 285 11.94 -4.27 6.01
C GLN A 285 10.42 -4.30 5.85
N THR A 286 9.70 -4.99 6.75
CA THR A 286 8.24 -5.14 6.74
C THR A 286 7.58 -4.69 8.04
N SER A 287 8.38 -4.22 9.02
CA SER A 287 7.91 -3.75 10.32
C SER A 287 8.91 -2.79 10.96
N GLY A 288 8.53 -2.16 12.07
CA GLY A 288 9.39 -1.24 12.81
C GLY A 288 9.45 0.15 12.19
N SER A 289 10.64 0.76 12.12
CA SER A 289 10.83 2.13 11.66
C SER A 289 12.00 2.24 10.68
N ILE A 290 11.84 3.10 9.66
CA ILE A 290 12.89 3.44 8.69
C ILE A 290 13.80 4.59 9.15
N GLN A 291 13.72 4.99 10.42
CA GLN A 291 14.59 6.07 10.93
C GLN A 291 16.07 5.73 10.73
N GLY A 292 16.83 6.70 10.22
CA GLY A 292 18.26 6.52 9.95
C GLY A 292 18.58 5.81 8.64
N TRP A 293 17.57 5.40 7.86
CA TRP A 293 17.82 4.79 6.56
C TRP A 293 18.50 5.77 5.59
N SER A 294 19.52 5.28 4.89
CA SER A 294 20.20 5.98 3.81
C SER A 294 20.43 5.02 2.65
N TYR A 295 20.11 5.44 1.45
CA TYR A 295 20.36 4.62 0.25
C TYR A 295 21.85 4.33 0.04
N SER A 296 22.68 5.32 0.35
CA SER A 296 24.13 5.27 0.26
C SER A 296 24.70 5.21 1.67
N ASP A 297 25.03 4.03 2.17
CA ASP A 297 25.81 3.93 3.41
C ASP A 297 27.20 4.54 3.19
N ARG A 298 27.33 5.84 3.46
CA ARG A 298 28.62 6.54 3.46
C ARG A 298 29.44 6.27 4.73
N THR A 299 28.99 5.39 5.60
CA THR A 299 29.63 5.10 6.89
C THR A 299 30.90 4.27 6.79
N LEU A 300 31.32 3.81 5.59
CA LEU A 300 32.52 3.00 5.39
C LEU A 300 33.72 3.74 4.76
N SER A 301 33.73 5.07 4.76
CA SER A 301 34.88 5.86 4.21
C SER A 301 35.62 6.67 5.26
N MET A 302 35.64 6.23 6.53
CA MET A 302 36.54 6.76 7.56
C MET A 302 37.14 5.60 8.37
N CYS A 303 38.06 4.88 7.76
CA CYS A 303 39.13 4.13 8.41
C CYS A 303 40.31 4.07 7.47
#